data_d02053f1b67207aeeb5e69541fc6b943
#
_entry.id   d02053f1b67207aeeb5e69541fc6b943
#
_cell.length_a   1.000
_cell.length_b   1.000
_cell.length_c   1.000
_cell.angle_alpha   90.00
_cell.angle_beta   90.00
_cell.angle_gamma   90.00
#
_symmetry.space_group_name_H-M   'P 1'
#
loop_
_entity.id
_entity.type
_entity.pdbx_description
1 polymer ?
#
loop_
_entity_poly.entity_id
_entity_poly.type
_entity_poly.pdbx_seq_one_letter_code
_entity_poly.pdbx_strand_id
1 'polypeptide(L)'
;VNTIPDPSTPDPNLVYFQILNSTGSYINYGADGLQRLDYVISAAERYGIKLVLPFLNNWGNYGGISDAYANAFGNNDTSFYSNAAAQKAYKNYIKTLVTRYKASNAIFAWELCNEPRCHGCDTSVIYNWATEISEYIKSLDPNRLVTLGDEGWLAPADGIGDGSYAYSGAEGVDFVANLKIKTLDYGVLHLYPNSWGYNYTWGSEWIEQHDAIGKAAGKPVILEEYGTPFPNNHTAIEAPWQQTVLKSGLAADQIWQFGTYDLTVPADNIADVNTIFYNDTEYQLLGRLHAWEMLAKPVF
;
A
#
# COMPACT_ATOMS: atom_id res chain seq x y z
N VAL A 1 -7.04 5.97 -2.17
CA VAL A 1 -8.39 6.44 -1.80
C VAL A 1 -8.27 7.86 -1.24
N ASN A 2 -8.81 8.85 -1.97
CA ASN A 2 -8.61 10.26 -1.62
C ASN A 2 -9.52 10.75 -0.50
N THR A 3 -8.95 11.55 0.39
CA THR A 3 -9.63 12.27 1.45
C THR A 3 -9.24 13.73 1.33
N ILE A 4 -10.18 14.65 1.44
CA ILE A 4 -9.90 16.10 1.44
C ILE A 4 -10.37 16.75 2.74
N PRO A 5 -9.61 17.73 3.27
CA PRO A 5 -9.95 18.38 4.54
C PRO A 5 -11.08 19.40 4.41
N ASP A 6 -11.20 20.09 3.26
CA ASP A 6 -12.18 21.16 3.06
C ASP A 6 -12.73 21.17 1.62
N PRO A 7 -14.03 20.89 1.43
CA PRO A 7 -14.66 20.93 0.12
C PRO A 7 -15.01 22.37 -0.34
N SER A 8 -14.75 23.42 0.44
CA SER A 8 -15.06 24.81 0.07
C SER A 8 -14.19 25.34 -1.09
N THR A 9 -13.09 24.66 -1.38
CA THR A 9 -12.23 24.93 -2.53
C THR A 9 -12.10 23.69 -3.40
N PRO A 10 -13.19 23.17 -3.99
CA PRO A 10 -13.15 21.95 -4.76
C PRO A 10 -12.28 22.14 -6.01
N ASP A 11 -11.28 21.28 -6.18
CA ASP A 11 -10.63 21.09 -7.46
C ASP A 11 -11.55 20.23 -8.33
N PRO A 12 -12.05 20.74 -9.49
CA PRO A 12 -12.95 19.98 -10.34
C PRO A 12 -12.29 18.73 -10.97
N ASN A 13 -10.98 18.62 -10.90
CA ASN A 13 -10.21 17.48 -11.36
C ASN A 13 -9.93 16.44 -10.26
N LEU A 14 -10.20 16.79 -9.01
CA LEU A 14 -9.94 15.91 -7.88
C LEU A 14 -11.13 14.99 -7.62
N VAL A 15 -10.84 13.68 -7.57
CA VAL A 15 -11.80 12.66 -7.09
C VAL A 15 -11.48 12.36 -5.63
N TYR A 16 -12.48 12.48 -4.76
CA TYR A 16 -12.32 12.25 -3.32
C TYR A 16 -13.50 11.46 -2.75
N PHE A 17 -13.22 10.51 -1.86
CA PHE A 17 -14.22 9.59 -1.33
C PHE A 17 -14.69 9.94 0.07
N GLN A 18 -13.85 10.63 0.84
CA GLN A 18 -14.16 11.09 2.17
C GLN A 18 -13.85 12.60 2.30
N ILE A 19 -14.76 13.33 2.94
CA ILE A 19 -14.59 14.74 3.27
C ILE A 19 -14.39 14.84 4.78
N LEU A 20 -13.28 15.41 5.19
CA LEU A 20 -12.95 15.68 6.59
C LEU A 20 -12.86 17.20 6.81
N ASN A 21 -13.57 17.72 7.79
CA ASN A 21 -13.48 19.11 8.19
C ASN A 21 -13.83 19.27 9.67
N SER A 22 -13.77 20.51 10.18
CA SER A 22 -14.05 20.85 11.59
C SER A 22 -15.49 20.53 12.02
N THR A 23 -16.42 20.30 11.10
CA THR A 23 -17.83 20.00 11.39
C THR A 23 -18.13 18.50 11.35
N GLY A 24 -17.23 17.68 10.84
CA GLY A 24 -17.39 16.23 10.81
C GLY A 24 -16.66 15.53 9.68
N SER A 25 -17.04 14.27 9.50
CA SER A 25 -16.56 13.38 8.45
C SER A 25 -17.74 12.88 7.62
N TYR A 26 -17.66 13.07 6.32
CA TYR A 26 -18.72 12.74 5.37
C TYR A 26 -18.18 11.85 4.25
N ILE A 27 -19.03 10.97 3.72
CA ILE A 27 -18.70 10.17 2.55
C ILE A 27 -19.24 10.87 1.30
N ASN A 28 -18.39 11.02 0.28
CA ASN A 28 -18.80 11.57 -1.00
C ASN A 28 -19.36 10.48 -1.90
N TYR A 29 -20.67 10.40 -2.02
CA TYR A 29 -21.38 9.47 -2.91
C TYR A 29 -21.57 10.01 -4.34
N GLY A 30 -21.09 11.22 -4.64
CA GLY A 30 -21.28 11.91 -5.91
C GLY A 30 -20.45 11.37 -7.08
N ALA A 31 -20.59 12.08 -8.20
CA ALA A 31 -19.88 11.77 -9.45
C ALA A 31 -18.36 12.00 -9.36
N ASP A 32 -17.94 12.91 -8.51
CA ASP A 32 -16.54 13.18 -8.15
C ASP A 32 -16.06 12.40 -6.91
N GLY A 33 -16.85 11.41 -6.49
CA GLY A 33 -16.60 10.57 -5.32
C GLY A 33 -16.74 9.08 -5.63
N LEU A 34 -17.52 8.36 -4.80
CA LEU A 34 -17.65 6.91 -4.87
C LEU A 34 -18.17 6.38 -6.21
N GLN A 35 -18.90 7.19 -7.00
CA GLN A 35 -19.29 6.77 -8.35
C GLN A 35 -18.09 6.54 -9.28
N ARG A 36 -16.97 7.22 -9.05
CA ARG A 36 -15.71 6.94 -9.78
C ARG A 36 -15.11 5.61 -9.33
N LEU A 37 -15.13 5.31 -8.05
CA LEU A 37 -14.68 4.01 -7.54
C LEU A 37 -15.60 2.88 -7.99
N ASP A 38 -16.93 3.10 -8.05
CA ASP A 38 -17.88 2.15 -8.65
C ASP A 38 -17.48 1.79 -10.09
N TYR A 39 -17.13 2.81 -10.88
CA TYR A 39 -16.68 2.60 -12.26
C TYR A 39 -15.38 1.79 -12.32
N VAL A 40 -14.39 2.12 -11.47
CA VAL A 40 -13.09 1.41 -11.43
C VAL A 40 -13.32 -0.07 -11.08
N ILE A 41 -14.13 -0.35 -10.06
CA ILE A 41 -14.42 -1.73 -9.63
C ILE A 41 -15.17 -2.49 -10.73
N SER A 42 -16.18 -1.88 -11.33
CA SER A 42 -16.92 -2.50 -12.46
C SER A 42 -16.03 -2.74 -13.69
N ALA A 43 -15.10 -1.83 -13.97
CA ALA A 43 -14.13 -2.02 -15.04
C ALA A 43 -13.16 -3.17 -14.71
N ALA A 44 -12.65 -3.22 -13.48
CA ALA A 44 -11.77 -4.30 -13.01
C ALA A 44 -12.46 -5.68 -13.13
N GLU A 45 -13.74 -5.79 -12.73
CA GLU A 45 -14.52 -7.03 -12.93
C GLU A 45 -14.59 -7.44 -14.41
N ARG A 46 -14.91 -6.49 -15.28
CA ARG A 46 -15.07 -6.71 -16.72
C ARG A 46 -13.77 -7.14 -17.39
N TYR A 47 -12.64 -6.61 -16.94
CA TYR A 47 -11.32 -6.94 -17.49
C TYR A 47 -10.58 -8.05 -16.72
N GLY A 48 -11.17 -8.60 -15.66
CA GLY A 48 -10.55 -9.66 -14.84
C GLY A 48 -9.40 -9.18 -13.98
N ILE A 49 -9.31 -7.87 -13.70
CA ILE A 49 -8.26 -7.27 -12.86
C ILE A 49 -8.64 -7.43 -11.39
N LYS A 50 -7.66 -7.76 -10.57
CA LYS A 50 -7.80 -7.84 -9.11
C LYS A 50 -7.26 -6.57 -8.47
N LEU A 51 -7.96 -6.08 -7.45
CA LEU A 51 -7.66 -4.82 -6.76
C LEU A 51 -7.31 -5.10 -5.31
N VAL A 52 -6.17 -4.61 -4.87
CA VAL A 52 -5.89 -4.34 -3.45
C VAL A 52 -6.31 -2.89 -3.20
N LEU A 53 -7.17 -2.65 -2.22
CA LEU A 53 -7.71 -1.31 -1.95
C LEU A 53 -7.20 -0.79 -0.60
N PRO A 54 -6.23 0.14 -0.59
CA PRO A 54 -5.85 0.87 0.60
C PRO A 54 -6.97 1.81 1.03
N PHE A 55 -7.36 1.75 2.31
CA PHE A 55 -8.35 2.69 2.85
C PHE A 55 -7.76 4.06 3.11
N LEU A 56 -6.47 4.14 3.36
CA LEU A 56 -5.78 5.35 3.79
C LEU A 56 -4.36 5.38 3.20
N ASN A 57 -3.74 6.56 3.24
CA ASN A 57 -2.33 6.73 2.93
C ASN A 57 -1.65 7.48 4.08
N ASN A 58 -0.41 7.17 4.38
CA ASN A 58 0.36 7.96 5.34
C ASN A 58 0.67 9.36 4.81
N TRP A 59 0.90 9.47 3.50
CA TRP A 59 1.41 10.68 2.85
C TRP A 59 0.33 11.72 2.57
N GLY A 60 0.69 13.01 2.72
CA GLY A 60 -0.20 14.13 2.60
C GLY A 60 -0.81 14.32 1.22
N ASN A 61 -0.03 14.10 0.17
CA ASN A 61 -0.45 14.38 -1.22
C ASN A 61 -1.69 13.59 -1.69
N TYR A 62 -2.10 12.60 -0.92
CA TYR A 62 -3.22 11.71 -1.25
C TYR A 62 -4.38 11.80 -0.25
N GLY A 63 -4.41 12.85 0.57
CA GLY A 63 -5.43 13.01 1.59
C GLY A 63 -5.27 12.03 2.75
N GLY A 64 -4.05 11.89 3.24
CA GLY A 64 -3.67 10.87 4.20
C GLY A 64 -3.67 11.29 5.67
N ILE A 65 -2.94 10.52 6.47
CA ILE A 65 -2.77 10.73 7.91
C ILE A 65 -2.13 12.09 8.19
N SER A 66 -1.08 12.43 7.42
CA SER A 66 -0.23 13.60 7.65
C SER A 66 -0.84 14.94 7.21
N ASP A 67 -1.97 14.92 6.48
CA ASP A 67 -2.64 16.15 6.04
C ASP A 67 -4.15 16.17 6.38
N ALA A 68 -4.97 15.37 5.69
CA ALA A 68 -6.42 15.45 5.81
C ALA A 68 -6.91 15.10 7.21
N TYR A 69 -6.42 14.01 7.79
CA TYR A 69 -6.76 13.64 9.17
C TYR A 69 -6.13 14.58 10.19
N ALA A 70 -4.86 14.97 9.98
CA ALA A 70 -4.18 15.93 10.85
C ALA A 70 -4.92 17.27 10.90
N ASN A 71 -5.28 17.82 9.76
CA ASN A 71 -6.00 19.08 9.66
C ASN A 71 -7.41 19.02 10.28
N ALA A 72 -8.12 17.90 10.07
CA ALA A 72 -9.49 17.75 10.55
C ALA A 72 -9.58 17.51 12.05
N PHE A 73 -8.65 16.75 12.63
CA PHE A 73 -8.74 16.25 14.00
C PHE A 73 -7.61 16.76 14.93
N GLY A 74 -6.72 17.61 14.42
CA GLY A 74 -5.61 18.17 15.20
C GLY A 74 -4.57 17.14 15.65
N ASN A 75 -4.52 15.99 15.01
CA ASN A 75 -3.48 14.98 15.23
C ASN A 75 -2.23 15.26 14.37
N ASN A 76 -1.16 14.55 14.66
CA ASN A 76 0.00 14.36 13.79
C ASN A 76 0.09 12.89 13.41
N ASP A 77 1.11 12.52 12.66
CA ASP A 77 1.34 11.16 12.16
C ASP A 77 1.39 10.14 13.30
N THR A 78 1.98 10.52 14.44
CA THR A 78 2.13 9.62 15.59
C THR A 78 0.87 9.51 16.44
N SER A 79 0.10 10.60 16.60
CA SER A 79 -1.11 10.63 17.43
C SER A 79 -2.37 10.16 16.70
N PHE A 80 -2.33 10.00 15.37
CA PHE A 80 -3.45 9.48 14.58
C PHE A 80 -3.96 8.16 15.15
N TYR A 81 -3.07 7.23 15.44
CA TYR A 81 -3.40 5.87 15.89
C TYR A 81 -4.19 5.82 17.21
N SER A 82 -4.06 6.84 18.06
CA SER A 82 -4.75 6.96 19.34
C SER A 82 -5.85 8.03 19.37
N ASN A 83 -6.00 8.83 18.31
CA ASN A 83 -7.02 9.89 18.24
C ASN A 83 -8.41 9.27 18.00
N ALA A 84 -9.26 9.25 19.03
CA ALA A 84 -10.58 8.62 18.99
C ALA A 84 -11.50 9.19 17.88
N ALA A 85 -11.42 10.49 17.60
CA ALA A 85 -12.24 11.12 16.56
C ALA A 85 -11.77 10.70 15.16
N ALA A 86 -10.46 10.69 14.93
CA ALA A 86 -9.87 10.21 13.69
C ALA A 86 -10.19 8.73 13.45
N GLN A 87 -10.00 7.87 14.46
CA GLN A 87 -10.30 6.44 14.36
C GLN A 87 -11.79 6.17 14.10
N LYS A 88 -12.68 6.95 14.71
CA LYS A 88 -14.13 6.85 14.44
C LYS A 88 -14.45 7.20 12.98
N ALA A 89 -13.87 8.28 12.45
CA ALA A 89 -14.05 8.70 11.06
C ALA A 89 -13.50 7.64 10.09
N TYR A 90 -12.33 7.11 10.37
CA TYR A 90 -11.67 6.08 9.59
C TYR A 90 -12.49 4.77 9.57
N LYS A 91 -12.95 4.27 10.71
CA LYS A 91 -13.81 3.08 10.78
C LYS A 91 -15.14 3.27 10.06
N ASN A 92 -15.75 4.46 10.10
CA ASN A 92 -16.95 4.75 9.33
C ASN A 92 -16.69 4.66 7.81
N TYR A 93 -15.56 5.15 7.36
CA TYR A 93 -15.13 5.06 5.97
C TYR A 93 -14.89 3.61 5.54
N ILE A 94 -14.13 2.82 6.31
CA ILE A 94 -13.95 1.38 6.10
C ILE A 94 -15.31 0.68 5.95
N LYS A 95 -16.21 0.90 6.92
CA LYS A 95 -17.55 0.30 6.91
C LYS A 95 -18.29 0.61 5.61
N THR A 96 -18.22 1.84 5.15
CA THR A 96 -18.88 2.27 3.92
C THR A 96 -18.34 1.53 2.70
N LEU A 97 -17.00 1.51 2.53
CA LEU A 97 -16.38 0.88 1.38
C LEU A 97 -16.56 -0.64 1.39
N VAL A 98 -16.29 -1.27 2.53
CA VAL A 98 -16.44 -2.73 2.66
C VAL A 98 -17.88 -3.15 2.40
N THR A 99 -18.87 -2.47 3.00
CA THR A 99 -20.28 -2.81 2.79
C THR A 99 -20.69 -2.64 1.33
N ARG A 100 -20.15 -1.62 0.65
CA ARG A 100 -20.49 -1.33 -0.75
C ARG A 100 -19.90 -2.35 -1.72
N TYR A 101 -18.65 -2.79 -1.47
CA TYR A 101 -17.88 -3.51 -2.48
C TYR A 101 -17.51 -4.95 -2.14
N LYS A 102 -17.81 -5.47 -0.96
CA LYS A 102 -17.44 -6.84 -0.55
C LYS A 102 -18.01 -7.94 -1.43
N ALA A 103 -19.10 -7.67 -2.18
CA ALA A 103 -19.67 -8.62 -3.13
C ALA A 103 -18.92 -8.66 -4.47
N SER A 104 -18.05 -7.69 -4.75
CA SER A 104 -17.31 -7.62 -6.01
C SER A 104 -16.18 -8.65 -6.04
N ASN A 105 -16.12 -9.40 -7.14
CA ASN A 105 -15.02 -10.33 -7.40
C ASN A 105 -13.72 -9.64 -7.84
N ALA A 106 -13.76 -8.35 -8.14
CA ALA A 106 -12.56 -7.57 -8.44
C ALA A 106 -11.73 -7.30 -7.18
N ILE A 107 -12.35 -7.17 -6.01
CA ILE A 107 -11.60 -6.94 -4.77
C ILE A 107 -10.82 -8.21 -4.41
N PHE A 108 -9.49 -8.10 -4.40
CA PHE A 108 -8.60 -9.16 -3.94
C PHE A 108 -8.37 -9.04 -2.44
N ALA A 109 -7.99 -7.85 -1.98
CA ALA A 109 -7.71 -7.60 -0.58
C ALA A 109 -8.14 -6.19 -0.15
N TRP A 110 -8.40 -6.06 1.13
CA TRP A 110 -8.47 -4.79 1.84
C TRP A 110 -7.13 -4.50 2.48
N GLU A 111 -6.63 -3.30 2.27
CA GLU A 111 -5.38 -2.82 2.85
C GLU A 111 -5.66 -1.71 3.84
N LEU A 112 -5.08 -1.82 5.05
CA LEU A 112 -5.35 -0.87 6.10
C LEU A 112 -4.87 0.54 5.74
N CYS A 113 -3.63 0.65 5.32
CA CYS A 113 -3.03 1.94 4.99
C CYS A 113 -1.82 1.73 4.10
N ASN A 114 -1.66 2.52 3.06
CA ASN A 114 -0.39 2.59 2.36
C ASN A 114 0.66 3.24 3.26
N GLU A 115 1.76 2.52 3.52
CA GLU A 115 2.95 2.96 4.25
C GLU A 115 2.64 3.59 5.63
N PRO A 116 1.89 2.91 6.52
CA PRO A 116 1.63 3.45 7.85
C PRO A 116 2.94 3.57 8.64
N ARG A 117 3.22 4.78 9.14
CA ARG A 117 4.40 5.08 9.94
C ARG A 117 4.02 5.78 11.24
N CYS A 118 4.79 5.52 12.28
CA CYS A 118 4.71 6.21 13.56
C CYS A 118 6.14 6.51 14.03
N HIS A 119 6.78 7.48 13.35
CA HIS A 119 8.20 7.77 13.57
C HIS A 119 8.52 8.03 15.04
N GLY A 120 9.46 7.24 15.59
CA GLY A 120 9.87 7.32 17.00
C GLY A 120 8.89 6.70 18.02
N CYS A 121 7.79 6.11 17.57
CA CYS A 121 6.89 5.35 18.43
C CYS A 121 7.48 3.98 18.78
N ASP A 122 7.01 3.41 19.89
CA ASP A 122 7.13 1.98 20.12
C ASP A 122 6.35 1.20 19.04
N THR A 123 6.91 0.12 18.53
CA THR A 123 6.31 -0.66 17.44
C THR A 123 4.94 -1.27 17.81
N SER A 124 4.65 -1.41 19.10
CA SER A 124 3.33 -1.84 19.59
C SER A 124 2.19 -0.89 19.22
N VAL A 125 2.47 0.38 18.89
CA VAL A 125 1.44 1.34 18.49
C VAL A 125 0.78 0.90 17.18
N ILE A 126 1.57 0.67 16.14
CA ILE A 126 1.06 0.18 14.84
C ILE A 126 0.54 -1.24 14.97
N TYR A 127 1.22 -2.12 15.71
CA TYR A 127 0.77 -3.50 15.94
C TYR A 127 -0.66 -3.55 16.54
N ASN A 128 -0.91 -2.78 17.59
CA ASN A 128 -2.21 -2.76 18.25
C ASN A 128 -3.29 -2.16 17.35
N TRP A 129 -2.96 -1.06 16.66
CA TRP A 129 -3.86 -0.44 15.69
C TRP A 129 -4.18 -1.39 14.53
N ALA A 130 -3.19 -2.04 13.96
CA ALA A 130 -3.37 -3.00 12.87
C ALA A 130 -4.23 -4.20 13.31
N THR A 131 -4.04 -4.68 14.53
CA THR A 131 -4.88 -5.74 15.12
C THR A 131 -6.34 -5.29 15.20
N GLU A 132 -6.60 -4.14 15.81
CA GLU A 132 -7.97 -3.62 15.99
C GLU A 132 -8.66 -3.36 14.64
N ILE A 133 -7.97 -2.76 13.69
CA ILE A 133 -8.55 -2.41 12.39
C ILE A 133 -8.77 -3.65 11.52
N SER A 134 -7.83 -4.57 11.47
CA SER A 134 -8.00 -5.80 10.69
C SER A 134 -9.11 -6.70 11.27
N GLU A 135 -9.25 -6.80 12.58
CA GLU A 135 -10.39 -7.46 13.23
C GLU A 135 -11.72 -6.79 12.85
N TYR A 136 -11.74 -5.45 12.84
CA TYR A 136 -12.93 -4.70 12.41
C TYR A 136 -13.28 -4.98 10.95
N ILE A 137 -12.31 -4.98 10.02
CA ILE A 137 -12.53 -5.32 8.62
C ILE A 137 -13.06 -6.74 8.48
N LYS A 138 -12.43 -7.71 9.15
CA LYS A 138 -12.89 -9.12 9.15
C LYS A 138 -14.31 -9.30 9.73
N SER A 139 -14.72 -8.46 10.65
CA SER A 139 -16.11 -8.46 11.15
C SER A 139 -17.13 -8.02 10.10
N LEU A 140 -16.72 -7.21 9.11
CA LEU A 140 -17.56 -6.72 8.02
C LEU A 140 -17.50 -7.61 6.78
N ASP A 141 -16.34 -8.20 6.51
CA ASP A 141 -16.06 -9.08 5.37
C ASP A 141 -15.07 -10.20 5.77
N PRO A 142 -15.56 -11.30 6.34
CA PRO A 142 -14.71 -12.37 6.86
C PRO A 142 -13.98 -13.17 5.77
N ASN A 143 -14.42 -13.08 4.52
CA ASN A 143 -13.94 -13.92 3.42
C ASN A 143 -12.85 -13.25 2.58
N ARG A 144 -12.70 -11.94 2.67
CA ARG A 144 -11.73 -11.19 1.87
C ARG A 144 -10.37 -11.16 2.56
N LEU A 145 -9.30 -11.18 1.77
CA LEU A 145 -7.94 -11.01 2.30
C LEU A 145 -7.77 -9.60 2.87
N VAL A 146 -6.94 -9.50 3.91
CA VAL A 146 -6.60 -8.24 4.58
C VAL A 146 -5.09 -8.18 4.76
N THR A 147 -4.51 -7.03 4.46
CA THR A 147 -3.09 -6.72 4.69
C THR A 147 -2.91 -5.37 5.37
N LEU A 148 -1.72 -5.12 5.92
CA LEU A 148 -1.42 -3.87 6.59
C LEU A 148 -1.07 -2.75 5.61
N GLY A 149 -0.23 -3.02 4.61
CA GLY A 149 0.31 -2.05 3.66
C GLY A 149 1.59 -1.37 4.14
N ASP A 150 2.35 -2.03 5.03
CA ASP A 150 3.62 -1.50 5.52
C ASP A 150 4.78 -1.77 4.56
N GLU A 151 5.89 -1.03 4.74
CA GLU A 151 7.06 -1.13 3.88
C GLU A 151 7.97 -2.31 4.24
N GLY A 152 7.60 -3.09 5.27
CA GLY A 152 8.37 -4.23 5.72
C GLY A 152 9.49 -3.90 6.73
N TRP A 153 9.47 -2.72 7.36
CA TRP A 153 10.49 -2.33 8.33
C TRP A 153 10.67 -3.36 9.45
N LEU A 154 11.93 -3.61 9.80
CA LEU A 154 12.32 -4.55 10.84
C LEU A 154 12.74 -3.82 12.11
N ALA A 155 12.62 -4.51 13.24
CA ALA A 155 13.03 -3.98 14.53
C ALA A 155 14.32 -4.66 15.03
N PRO A 156 15.13 -4.00 15.87
CA PRO A 156 16.35 -4.59 16.43
C PRO A 156 16.09 -5.88 17.23
N ALA A 157 14.89 -6.03 17.79
CA ALA A 157 14.47 -7.23 18.52
C ALA A 157 14.37 -8.48 17.64
N ASP A 158 14.25 -8.32 16.33
CA ASP A 158 14.17 -9.46 15.39
C ASP A 158 15.51 -10.15 15.19
N GLY A 159 16.61 -9.49 15.54
CA GLY A 159 17.96 -10.00 15.35
C GLY A 159 18.36 -10.14 13.87
N ILE A 160 17.69 -9.42 12.98
CA ILE A 160 17.91 -9.40 11.54
C ILE A 160 18.56 -8.06 11.15
N GLY A 161 19.51 -8.12 10.23
CA GLY A 161 20.21 -6.92 9.71
C GLY A 161 21.24 -6.33 10.66
N ASP A 162 21.66 -5.12 10.36
CA ASP A 162 22.81 -4.46 10.96
C ASP A 162 22.44 -3.27 11.89
N GLY A 163 21.15 -3.05 12.13
CA GLY A 163 20.64 -1.94 12.91
C GLY A 163 20.58 -0.61 12.15
N SER A 164 20.88 -0.59 10.85
CA SER A 164 20.68 0.59 10.00
C SER A 164 19.19 0.91 9.81
N TYR A 165 18.87 1.94 9.07
CA TYR A 165 17.53 2.52 9.01
C TYR A 165 16.39 1.50 8.86
N ALA A 166 16.45 0.61 7.87
CA ALA A 166 15.42 -0.39 7.61
C ALA A 166 15.27 -1.44 8.73
N TYR A 167 16.26 -1.55 9.62
CA TYR A 167 16.32 -2.54 10.71
C TYR A 167 16.24 -1.90 12.11
N SER A 168 15.95 -0.61 12.18
CA SER A 168 16.03 0.17 13.42
C SER A 168 14.73 0.26 14.20
N GLY A 169 13.59 -0.08 13.57
CA GLY A 169 12.25 0.18 14.14
C GLY A 169 11.88 1.66 14.23
N ALA A 170 12.68 2.57 13.62
CA ALA A 170 12.51 4.02 13.76
C ALA A 170 11.16 4.53 13.25
N GLU A 171 10.56 3.83 12.28
CA GLU A 171 9.25 4.18 11.74
C GLU A 171 8.07 3.60 12.54
N GLY A 172 8.34 2.98 13.71
CA GLY A 172 7.31 2.39 14.55
C GLY A 172 6.68 1.11 13.98
N VAL A 173 7.33 0.50 13.01
CA VAL A 173 6.92 -0.75 12.35
C VAL A 173 7.84 -1.88 12.78
N ASP A 174 7.27 -3.05 12.99
CA ASP A 174 7.93 -4.34 13.17
C ASP A 174 7.20 -5.36 12.32
N PHE A 175 7.70 -5.59 11.11
CA PHE A 175 7.08 -6.50 10.15
C PHE A 175 6.96 -7.92 10.69
N VAL A 176 7.97 -8.40 11.43
CA VAL A 176 7.96 -9.76 12.02
C VAL A 176 6.83 -9.91 13.04
N ALA A 177 6.60 -8.90 13.87
CA ALA A 177 5.50 -8.91 14.81
C ALA A 177 4.15 -8.73 14.10
N ASN A 178 4.05 -7.77 13.17
CA ASN A 178 2.82 -7.47 12.45
C ASN A 178 2.32 -8.68 11.64
N LEU A 179 3.23 -9.44 11.00
CA LEU A 179 2.87 -10.64 10.25
C LEU A 179 2.23 -11.74 11.11
N LYS A 180 2.43 -11.71 12.44
CA LYS A 180 1.80 -12.67 13.38
C LYS A 180 0.35 -12.31 13.73
N ILE A 181 -0.14 -11.12 13.38
CA ILE A 181 -1.54 -10.72 13.59
C ILE A 181 -2.44 -11.66 12.80
N LYS A 182 -3.35 -12.36 13.49
CA LYS A 182 -4.16 -13.44 12.89
C LYS A 182 -5.10 -12.99 11.80
N THR A 183 -5.54 -11.75 11.84
CA THR A 183 -6.49 -11.15 10.92
C THR A 183 -5.85 -10.48 9.69
N LEU A 184 -4.51 -10.42 9.65
CA LEU A 184 -3.75 -10.14 8.44
C LEU A 184 -3.45 -11.46 7.72
N ASP A 185 -3.85 -11.59 6.48
CA ASP A 185 -3.73 -12.84 5.72
C ASP A 185 -2.37 -12.99 5.06
N TYR A 186 -1.71 -11.90 4.70
CA TYR A 186 -0.39 -11.87 4.09
C TYR A 186 0.37 -10.60 4.49
N GLY A 187 1.67 -10.63 4.32
CA GLY A 187 2.54 -9.48 4.51
C GLY A 187 2.89 -8.79 3.21
N VAL A 188 3.18 -7.51 3.30
CA VAL A 188 3.65 -6.70 2.18
C VAL A 188 4.97 -6.03 2.52
N LEU A 189 5.80 -5.78 1.52
CA LEU A 189 6.99 -4.95 1.64
C LEU A 189 7.10 -4.03 0.44
N HIS A 190 7.75 -2.89 0.64
CA HIS A 190 8.13 -1.97 -0.43
C HIS A 190 9.65 -1.97 -0.63
N LEU A 191 10.12 -1.39 -1.72
CA LEU A 191 11.53 -1.39 -2.05
C LEU A 191 11.97 -0.15 -2.81
N TYR A 192 12.48 0.83 -2.05
CA TYR A 192 13.05 2.07 -2.56
C TYR A 192 14.44 2.32 -1.94
N PRO A 193 15.45 1.49 -2.25
CA PRO A 193 16.76 1.52 -1.56
C PRO A 193 17.39 2.90 -1.55
N ASN A 194 17.36 3.60 -2.68
CA ASN A 194 17.96 4.92 -2.82
C ASN A 194 17.35 5.96 -1.85
N SER A 195 16.04 5.92 -1.66
CA SER A 195 15.33 6.81 -0.72
C SER A 195 15.66 6.49 0.74
N TRP A 196 16.07 5.25 1.02
CA TRP A 196 16.38 4.75 2.36
C TRP A 196 17.89 4.74 2.69
N GLY A 197 18.72 5.22 1.76
CA GLY A 197 20.17 5.29 1.94
C GLY A 197 20.93 4.00 1.66
N TYR A 198 20.31 3.05 0.97
CA TYR A 198 20.93 1.79 0.55
C TYR A 198 21.28 1.82 -0.94
N ASN A 199 22.24 0.98 -1.34
CA ASN A 199 22.52 0.74 -2.75
C ASN A 199 21.47 -0.23 -3.36
N TYR A 200 21.35 -0.23 -4.66
CA TYR A 200 20.33 -1.05 -5.35
C TYR A 200 20.53 -2.56 -5.21
N THR A 201 21.77 -3.03 -4.96
CA THR A 201 22.03 -4.46 -4.79
C THR A 201 21.46 -4.99 -3.47
N TRP A 202 21.29 -4.13 -2.46
CA TRP A 202 20.64 -4.48 -1.19
C TRP A 202 19.18 -4.94 -1.38
N GLY A 203 18.49 -4.49 -2.44
CA GLY A 203 17.10 -4.86 -2.68
C GLY A 203 16.86 -6.37 -2.78
N SER A 204 17.79 -7.13 -3.37
CA SER A 204 17.67 -8.59 -3.41
C SER A 204 17.77 -9.22 -2.02
N GLU A 205 18.66 -8.73 -1.16
CA GLU A 205 18.78 -9.19 0.23
C GLU A 205 17.47 -8.88 1.01
N TRP A 206 16.90 -7.71 0.82
CA TRP A 206 15.61 -7.31 1.43
C TRP A 206 14.48 -8.27 1.06
N ILE A 207 14.38 -8.63 -0.22
CA ILE A 207 13.41 -9.62 -0.72
C ILE A 207 13.63 -10.99 -0.07
N GLU A 208 14.87 -11.47 -0.02
CA GLU A 208 15.22 -12.79 0.56
C GLU A 208 14.94 -12.84 2.07
N GLN A 209 15.20 -11.76 2.81
CA GLN A 209 14.88 -11.67 4.24
C GLN A 209 13.38 -11.77 4.48
N HIS A 210 12.56 -11.07 3.71
CA HIS A 210 11.10 -11.11 3.85
C HIS A 210 10.50 -12.46 3.42
N ASP A 211 11.07 -13.12 2.43
CA ASP A 211 10.74 -14.50 2.09
C ASP A 211 10.98 -15.44 3.27
N ALA A 212 12.14 -15.33 3.91
CA ALA A 212 12.47 -16.14 5.08
C ALA A 212 11.52 -15.89 6.25
N ILE A 213 11.17 -14.63 6.51
CA ILE A 213 10.20 -14.25 7.55
C ILE A 213 8.81 -14.81 7.25
N GLY A 214 8.35 -14.66 6.00
CA GLY A 214 7.06 -15.20 5.56
C GLY A 214 6.97 -16.73 5.75
N LYS A 215 8.00 -17.45 5.33
CA LYS A 215 8.11 -18.91 5.52
C LYS A 215 8.09 -19.29 7.00
N ALA A 216 8.81 -18.55 7.85
CA ALA A 216 8.82 -18.79 9.29
C ALA A 216 7.46 -18.53 9.94
N ALA A 217 6.72 -17.52 9.46
CA ALA A 217 5.39 -17.19 9.93
C ALA A 217 4.28 -18.08 9.34
N GLY A 218 4.58 -18.83 8.28
CA GLY A 218 3.58 -19.62 7.53
C GLY A 218 2.56 -18.74 6.80
N LYS A 219 2.95 -17.54 6.36
CA LYS A 219 2.11 -16.60 5.62
C LYS A 219 2.75 -16.16 4.32
N PRO A 220 1.95 -15.97 3.26
CA PRO A 220 2.44 -15.36 2.02
C PRO A 220 2.99 -13.94 2.29
N VAL A 221 3.96 -13.55 1.49
CA VAL A 221 4.48 -12.18 1.43
C VAL A 221 4.56 -11.75 -0.02
N ILE A 222 4.26 -10.49 -0.31
CA ILE A 222 4.40 -9.89 -1.64
C ILE A 222 5.28 -8.64 -1.59
N LEU A 223 6.04 -8.40 -2.65
CA LEU A 223 6.70 -7.12 -2.89
C LEU A 223 5.67 -6.19 -3.54
N GLU A 224 4.95 -5.41 -2.72
CA GLU A 224 3.77 -4.66 -3.14
C GLU A 224 4.11 -3.40 -3.92
N GLU A 225 5.26 -2.80 -3.62
CA GLU A 225 5.75 -1.62 -4.30
C GLU A 225 7.26 -1.65 -4.49
N TYR A 226 7.73 -1.35 -5.68
CA TYR A 226 9.14 -1.07 -5.93
C TYR A 226 9.32 -0.21 -7.16
N GLY A 227 10.38 0.59 -7.16
CA GLY A 227 10.70 1.45 -8.29
C GLY A 227 12.08 2.08 -8.18
N THR A 228 12.53 2.60 -9.30
CA THR A 228 13.81 3.30 -9.43
C THR A 228 13.60 4.61 -10.15
N PRO A 229 13.98 5.77 -9.57
CA PRO A 229 13.70 7.06 -10.18
C PRO A 229 14.56 7.31 -11.43
N PHE A 230 13.95 7.84 -12.49
CA PHE A 230 14.69 8.38 -13.62
C PHE A 230 15.74 9.42 -13.12
N PRO A 231 16.97 9.51 -13.68
CA PRO A 231 17.40 8.90 -14.95
C PRO A 231 18.07 7.51 -14.82
N ASN A 232 17.87 6.78 -13.75
CA ASN A 232 18.42 5.44 -13.63
C ASN A 232 17.78 4.51 -14.67
N ASN A 233 18.47 3.44 -15.00
CA ASN A 233 17.97 2.43 -15.91
C ASN A 233 17.11 1.43 -15.11
N HIS A 234 15.78 1.54 -15.20
CA HIS A 234 14.83 0.67 -14.50
C HIS A 234 15.15 -0.81 -14.74
N THR A 235 15.33 -1.20 -16.01
CA THR A 235 15.62 -2.60 -16.35
C THR A 235 16.90 -3.11 -15.69
N ALA A 236 17.97 -2.31 -15.64
CA ALA A 236 19.24 -2.76 -15.05
C ALA A 236 19.15 -2.95 -13.53
N ILE A 237 18.24 -2.24 -12.87
CA ILE A 237 18.09 -2.24 -11.41
C ILE A 237 16.95 -3.16 -10.97
N GLU A 238 15.80 -3.08 -11.60
CA GLU A 238 14.58 -3.78 -11.14
C GLU A 238 14.52 -5.23 -11.64
N ALA A 239 15.09 -5.55 -12.82
CA ALA A 239 15.11 -6.94 -13.28
C ALA A 239 15.87 -7.88 -12.33
N PRO A 240 17.01 -7.53 -11.71
CA PRO A 240 17.61 -8.34 -10.64
C PRO A 240 16.68 -8.59 -9.45
N TRP A 241 15.89 -7.61 -9.01
CA TRP A 241 14.91 -7.79 -7.93
C TRP A 241 13.79 -8.76 -8.35
N GLN A 242 13.25 -8.59 -9.55
CA GLN A 242 12.25 -9.51 -10.12
C GLN A 242 12.78 -10.94 -10.22
N GLN A 243 14.05 -11.11 -10.62
CA GLN A 243 14.69 -12.43 -10.64
C GLN A 243 14.85 -13.03 -9.22
N THR A 244 15.04 -12.18 -8.20
CA THR A 244 15.05 -12.64 -6.80
C THR A 244 13.64 -13.05 -6.36
N VAL A 245 12.61 -12.28 -6.71
CA VAL A 245 11.21 -12.66 -6.45
C VAL A 245 10.86 -13.99 -7.11
N LEU A 246 11.25 -14.20 -8.36
CA LEU A 246 11.02 -15.46 -9.08
C LEU A 246 11.66 -16.69 -8.38
N LYS A 247 12.83 -16.51 -7.78
CA LYS A 247 13.57 -17.57 -7.10
C LYS A 247 13.18 -17.77 -5.64
N SER A 248 12.56 -16.78 -5.02
CA SER A 248 12.09 -16.81 -3.64
C SER A 248 10.71 -17.46 -3.51
N GLY A 249 10.17 -17.52 -2.30
CA GLY A 249 8.79 -17.93 -2.02
C GLY A 249 7.80 -16.76 -1.99
N LEU A 250 8.22 -15.52 -2.32
CA LEU A 250 7.29 -14.41 -2.41
C LEU A 250 6.17 -14.73 -3.41
N ALA A 251 4.94 -14.40 -3.04
CA ALA A 251 3.76 -14.79 -3.81
C ALA A 251 3.50 -13.93 -5.05
N ALA A 252 3.91 -12.67 -5.01
CA ALA A 252 3.75 -11.70 -6.11
C ALA A 252 4.69 -10.51 -5.94
N ASP A 253 4.75 -9.68 -6.98
CA ASP A 253 5.35 -8.36 -6.95
C ASP A 253 4.56 -7.37 -7.83
N GLN A 254 4.67 -6.07 -7.53
CA GLN A 254 4.00 -4.98 -8.22
C GLN A 254 4.95 -3.81 -8.40
N ILE A 255 5.09 -3.31 -9.63
CA ILE A 255 5.92 -2.15 -9.92
C ILE A 255 5.23 -0.84 -9.50
N TRP A 256 5.97 0.10 -8.98
CA TRP A 256 5.57 1.50 -8.87
C TRP A 256 6.35 2.34 -9.89
N GLN A 257 5.69 2.82 -10.97
CA GLN A 257 4.32 2.50 -11.28
C GLN A 257 4.13 2.28 -12.79
N PHE A 258 2.98 1.72 -13.15
CA PHE A 258 2.53 1.59 -14.53
C PHE A 258 1.96 2.91 -15.04
N GLY A 259 2.34 3.32 -16.24
CA GLY A 259 1.83 4.50 -16.91
C GLY A 259 1.44 4.28 -18.38
N THR A 260 0.66 5.22 -18.90
CA THR A 260 0.36 5.30 -20.35
C THR A 260 0.21 6.75 -20.78
N TYR A 261 0.65 7.03 -22.01
CA TYR A 261 0.45 8.33 -22.64
C TYR A 261 -0.94 8.47 -23.30
N ASP A 262 -1.69 7.35 -23.43
CA ASP A 262 -2.96 7.28 -24.18
C ASP A 262 -4.18 7.71 -23.33
N LEU A 263 -3.97 8.56 -22.32
CA LEU A 263 -5.06 9.08 -21.50
C LEU A 263 -5.64 10.35 -22.08
N THR A 264 -6.96 10.47 -22.07
CA THR A 264 -7.68 11.67 -22.55
C THR A 264 -7.51 12.87 -21.61
N VAL A 265 -7.11 12.64 -20.36
CA VAL A 265 -6.78 13.65 -19.37
C VAL A 265 -5.36 13.38 -18.90
N PRO A 266 -4.50 14.41 -18.79
CA PRO A 266 -3.17 14.24 -18.22
C PRO A 266 -3.26 13.56 -16.85
N ALA A 267 -2.44 12.54 -16.65
CA ALA A 267 -2.39 11.81 -15.38
C ALA A 267 -1.14 12.18 -14.59
N ASP A 268 -1.24 12.16 -13.29
CA ASP A 268 -0.11 12.45 -12.39
C ASP A 268 1.06 11.49 -12.61
N ASN A 269 0.77 10.26 -13.07
CA ASN A 269 1.80 9.26 -13.35
C ASN A 269 2.78 9.68 -14.47
N ILE A 270 2.43 10.63 -15.32
CA ILE A 270 3.37 11.17 -16.35
C ILE A 270 4.51 11.95 -15.68
N ALA A 271 4.26 12.55 -14.52
CA ALA A 271 5.26 13.32 -13.78
C ALA A 271 6.04 12.49 -12.76
N ASP A 272 5.60 11.28 -12.45
CA ASP A 272 6.30 10.41 -11.51
C ASP A 272 7.55 9.78 -12.14
N VAL A 273 8.67 9.96 -11.47
CA VAL A 273 9.99 9.56 -11.97
C VAL A 273 10.24 8.04 -11.97
N ASN A 274 9.37 7.26 -11.34
CA ASN A 274 9.44 5.80 -11.32
C ASN A 274 8.52 5.15 -12.37
N THR A 275 7.80 5.94 -13.17
CA THR A 275 6.78 5.40 -14.08
C THR A 275 7.39 4.61 -15.22
N ILE A 276 6.91 3.37 -15.40
CA ILE A 276 7.17 2.50 -16.55
C ILE A 276 5.98 2.59 -17.50
N PHE A 277 6.19 3.14 -18.69
CA PHE A 277 5.12 3.37 -19.64
C PHE A 277 4.84 2.16 -20.52
N TYR A 278 3.55 1.87 -20.74
CA TYR A 278 3.03 0.70 -21.46
C TYR A 278 3.68 0.44 -22.84
N ASN A 279 4.00 1.49 -23.57
CA ASN A 279 4.59 1.38 -24.91
C ASN A 279 6.12 1.32 -24.92
N ASP A 280 6.77 1.46 -23.78
CA ASP A 280 8.23 1.49 -23.68
C ASP A 280 8.82 0.05 -23.67
N THR A 281 10.06 -0.05 -24.14
CA THR A 281 10.76 -1.34 -24.19
C THR A 281 10.91 -1.96 -22.80
N GLU A 282 11.12 -1.14 -21.78
CA GLU A 282 11.26 -1.61 -20.40
C GLU A 282 9.98 -2.28 -19.87
N TYR A 283 8.78 -1.82 -20.27
CA TYR A 283 7.54 -2.49 -19.93
C TYR A 283 7.45 -3.91 -20.51
N GLN A 284 7.99 -4.13 -21.73
CA GLN A 284 8.00 -5.47 -22.33
C GLN A 284 8.81 -6.46 -21.49
N LEU A 285 9.84 -5.98 -20.80
CA LEU A 285 10.70 -6.79 -19.95
C LEU A 285 10.16 -6.86 -18.51
N LEU A 286 10.00 -5.70 -17.86
CA LEU A 286 9.67 -5.61 -16.43
C LEU A 286 8.19 -5.86 -16.13
N GLY A 287 7.30 -5.53 -17.06
CA GLY A 287 5.88 -5.78 -16.91
C GLY A 287 5.47 -7.11 -17.53
N ARG A 288 5.54 -7.19 -18.86
CA ARG A 288 4.91 -8.28 -19.62
C ARG A 288 5.65 -9.62 -19.52
N LEU A 289 6.96 -9.63 -19.75
CA LEU A 289 7.76 -10.86 -19.69
C LEU A 289 7.76 -11.39 -18.26
N HIS A 290 8.05 -10.52 -17.29
CA HIS A 290 8.06 -10.90 -15.88
C HIS A 290 6.71 -11.47 -15.40
N ALA A 291 5.59 -10.88 -15.83
CA ALA A 291 4.26 -11.44 -15.51
C ALA A 291 4.08 -12.87 -16.04
N TRP A 292 4.60 -13.19 -17.25
CA TRP A 292 4.59 -14.55 -17.76
C TRP A 292 5.49 -15.50 -16.95
N GLU A 293 6.64 -15.04 -16.50
CA GLU A 293 7.55 -15.82 -15.65
C GLU A 293 6.91 -16.10 -14.29
N MET A 294 6.24 -15.10 -13.69
CA MET A 294 5.50 -15.27 -12.44
C MET A 294 4.34 -16.24 -12.56
N LEU A 295 3.59 -16.23 -13.68
CA LEU A 295 2.52 -17.21 -13.93
C LEU A 295 3.06 -18.65 -14.07
N ALA A 296 4.31 -18.83 -14.51
CA ALA A 296 4.96 -20.11 -14.64
C ALA A 296 5.71 -20.55 -13.36
N LYS A 297 5.81 -19.66 -12.36
CA LYS A 297 6.51 -19.91 -11.11
C LYS A 297 5.82 -21.04 -10.34
N PRO A 298 6.56 -22.06 -9.87
CA PRO A 298 5.99 -23.09 -9.00
C PRO A 298 5.42 -22.48 -7.72
N VAL A 299 4.25 -22.94 -7.30
CA VAL A 299 3.70 -22.61 -5.98
C VAL A 299 4.40 -23.53 -4.97
N PHE A 300 5.10 -22.94 -4.00
CA PHE A 300 5.80 -23.64 -2.95
C PHE A 300 4.98 -23.74 -1.69
#